data_6bbb0f2ae2dec0b0640a23e0aebeb825
#
_entry.id   6bbb0f2ae2dec0b0640a23e0aebeb825
#
_cell.length_a   1.000
_cell.length_b   1.000
_cell.length_c   1.000
_cell.angle_alpha   90.00
_cell.angle_beta   90.00
_cell.angle_gamma   90.00
#
_symmetry.space_group_name_H-M   'P 1'
#
loop_
_entity.id
_entity.type
_entity.pdbx_description
1 polymer ?
#
loop_
_entity_poly.entity_id
_entity_poly.type
_entity_poly.pdbx_seq_one_letter_code
_entity_poly.pdbx_strand_id
1 'polypeptide(L)'
;GSHEPEKPSALPAKAATADLRTLVDQLVKLGLDFAAEALPAILTRAVKEDLGSPALLEQLLRGELERREERRVRTSLRLSGLPTGQTLANFDFAFQPAVQRSKLDALGTCAWLREKQVLLILGPPGVGKTHLAIGLGVRAVESGFSVAFFRLEELLHAMRKDADVPPTRLKGKKYMKAGLVVIDEVGFETFTREEANLFFRLVSYRYQRGSLCITSNKAIKDWPEMLAGDEVITTAILDRLLHSCHVLNIRGRSYRLRDLEDDLNGRS
;
A
#
# COMPACT_ATOMS: atom_id res chain seq x y z
N GLY A 1 45.94 26.53 -21.64
CA GLY A 1 46.13 25.92 -20.33
C GLY A 1 45.27 24.69 -20.22
N SER A 2 45.90 23.53 -20.47
CA SER A 2 45.26 22.20 -20.35
C SER A 2 45.31 21.77 -18.90
N HIS A 3 44.13 21.65 -18.29
CA HIS A 3 43.96 20.99 -17.00
C HIS A 3 43.93 19.46 -17.26
N GLU A 4 45.03 18.80 -16.92
CA GLU A 4 45.01 17.36 -16.70
C GLU A 4 44.24 17.06 -15.39
N PRO A 5 43.36 16.04 -15.38
CA PRO A 5 42.73 15.63 -14.14
C PRO A 5 43.76 14.89 -13.26
N GLU A 6 43.94 15.37 -12.04
CA GLU A 6 44.73 14.69 -10.99
C GLU A 6 44.27 13.23 -10.85
N LYS A 7 45.19 12.33 -11.02
CA LYS A 7 45.00 10.91 -10.69
C LYS A 7 44.72 10.76 -9.21
N PRO A 8 43.68 10.00 -8.82
CA PRO A 8 43.45 9.74 -7.41
C PRO A 8 44.69 9.09 -6.79
N SER A 9 45.14 9.67 -5.70
CA SER A 9 46.25 9.25 -4.87
C SER A 9 46.11 7.74 -4.57
N ALA A 10 47.12 6.96 -4.94
CA ALA A 10 47.17 5.55 -4.59
C ALA A 10 47.14 5.41 -3.06
N LEU A 11 46.17 4.69 -2.54
CA LEU A 11 46.09 4.31 -1.14
C LEU A 11 47.40 3.62 -0.72
N PRO A 12 47.96 3.92 0.45
CA PRO A 12 49.23 3.35 0.88
C PRO A 12 49.14 1.83 0.97
N ALA A 13 50.14 1.14 0.44
CA ALA A 13 50.23 -0.32 0.27
C ALA A 13 50.35 -1.11 1.59
N LYS A 14 50.03 -0.56 2.72
CA LYS A 14 49.90 -1.21 4.01
C LYS A 14 48.69 -0.67 4.74
N ALA A 15 47.50 -0.93 4.18
CA ALA A 15 46.32 -0.97 5.03
C ALA A 15 46.50 -2.20 5.93
N ALA A 16 46.87 -1.97 7.18
CA ALA A 16 46.92 -2.98 8.21
C ALA A 16 45.62 -3.81 8.18
N THR A 17 45.75 -5.13 8.42
CA THR A 17 44.63 -6.02 8.67
C THR A 17 43.69 -5.34 9.67
N ALA A 18 42.56 -4.81 9.18
CA ALA A 18 41.56 -4.21 10.06
C ALA A 18 41.02 -5.32 10.96
N ASP A 19 41.08 -5.09 12.28
CA ASP A 19 40.50 -6.02 13.24
C ASP A 19 38.99 -6.12 13.00
N LEU A 20 38.48 -7.35 12.96
CA LEU A 20 37.05 -7.63 12.76
C LEU A 20 36.17 -6.83 13.75
N ARG A 21 36.61 -6.73 15.00
CA ARG A 21 35.91 -5.94 16.03
C ARG A 21 35.78 -4.47 15.65
N THR A 22 36.84 -3.88 15.12
CA THR A 22 36.86 -2.49 14.65
C THR A 22 35.89 -2.30 13.49
N LEU A 23 35.84 -3.21 12.55
CA LEU A 23 34.91 -3.15 11.42
C LEU A 23 33.45 -3.26 11.88
N VAL A 24 33.14 -4.19 12.78
CA VAL A 24 31.80 -4.34 13.36
C VAL A 24 31.40 -3.08 14.08
N ASP A 25 32.27 -2.50 14.93
CA ASP A 25 31.98 -1.25 15.65
C ASP A 25 31.73 -0.07 14.71
N GLN A 26 32.48 0.02 13.61
CA GLN A 26 32.27 1.06 12.59
C GLN A 26 30.93 0.90 11.88
N LEU A 27 30.55 -0.32 11.52
CA LEU A 27 29.26 -0.60 10.92
C LEU A 27 28.11 -0.23 11.83
N VAL A 28 28.20 -0.58 13.11
CA VAL A 28 27.20 -0.19 14.12
C VAL A 28 27.10 1.34 14.24
N LYS A 29 28.22 2.04 14.31
CA LYS A 29 28.23 3.52 14.37
C LYS A 29 27.60 4.17 13.15
N LEU A 30 27.68 3.53 11.98
CA LEU A 30 27.03 3.97 10.76
C LEU A 30 25.54 3.55 10.67
N GLY A 31 25.02 2.86 11.68
CA GLY A 31 23.65 2.35 11.68
C GLY A 31 23.43 1.17 10.72
N LEU A 32 24.51 0.46 10.38
CA LEU A 32 24.50 -0.72 9.50
C LEU A 32 24.47 -2.00 10.36
N ASP A 33 23.47 -2.13 11.22
CA ASP A 33 23.41 -3.17 12.26
C ASP A 33 23.34 -4.58 11.67
N PHE A 34 22.60 -4.78 10.59
CA PHE A 34 22.52 -6.07 9.90
C PHE A 34 23.87 -6.43 9.27
N ALA A 35 24.53 -5.48 8.62
CA ALA A 35 25.85 -5.70 8.04
C ALA A 35 26.87 -6.03 9.12
N ALA A 36 26.82 -5.38 10.29
CA ALA A 36 27.66 -5.68 11.44
C ALA A 36 27.47 -7.12 11.93
N GLU A 37 26.24 -7.57 12.05
CA GLU A 37 25.89 -8.94 12.46
C GLU A 37 26.33 -9.98 11.41
N ALA A 38 26.14 -9.69 10.14
CA ALA A 38 26.41 -10.61 9.04
C ALA A 38 27.89 -10.69 8.65
N LEU A 39 28.70 -9.69 8.99
CA LEU A 39 30.09 -9.55 8.54
C LEU A 39 30.97 -10.79 8.82
N PRO A 40 30.98 -11.39 10.03
CA PRO A 40 31.82 -12.56 10.29
C PRO A 40 31.51 -13.74 9.37
N ALA A 41 30.21 -14.04 9.15
CA ALA A 41 29.79 -15.14 8.29
C ALA A 41 30.10 -14.85 6.81
N ILE A 42 29.91 -13.62 6.37
CA ILE A 42 30.24 -13.21 4.97
C ILE A 42 31.74 -13.31 4.74
N LEU A 43 32.59 -12.88 5.66
CA LEU A 43 34.05 -13.01 5.55
C LEU A 43 34.51 -14.48 5.48
N THR A 44 33.93 -15.34 6.31
CA THR A 44 34.23 -16.78 6.28
C THR A 44 33.87 -17.39 4.93
N ARG A 45 32.69 -17.06 4.41
CA ARG A 45 32.24 -17.53 3.11
C ARG A 45 33.08 -16.97 1.96
N ALA A 46 33.50 -15.70 2.05
CA ALA A 46 34.33 -15.06 1.05
C ALA A 46 35.67 -15.77 0.89
N VAL A 47 36.29 -16.19 1.98
CA VAL A 47 37.54 -16.98 1.97
C VAL A 47 37.29 -18.35 1.36
N LYS A 48 36.21 -19.04 1.74
CA LYS A 48 35.89 -20.39 1.27
C LYS A 48 35.56 -20.43 -0.22
N GLU A 49 34.86 -19.40 -0.73
CA GLU A 49 34.38 -19.31 -2.12
C GLU A 49 35.31 -18.47 -3.01
N ASP A 50 36.44 -17.99 -2.49
CA ASP A 50 37.41 -17.12 -3.17
C ASP A 50 36.71 -15.86 -3.78
N LEU A 51 35.90 -15.21 -3.01
CA LEU A 51 35.18 -14.00 -3.44
C LEU A 51 36.13 -12.79 -3.47
N GLY A 52 36.06 -12.02 -4.56
CA GLY A 52 36.76 -10.75 -4.64
C GLY A 52 36.12 -9.69 -3.73
N SER A 53 36.89 -8.66 -3.41
CA SER A 53 36.45 -7.57 -2.52
C SER A 53 35.15 -6.87 -2.99
N PRO A 54 34.95 -6.58 -4.30
CA PRO A 54 33.67 -6.00 -4.74
C PRO A 54 32.47 -6.90 -4.50
N ALA A 55 32.60 -8.20 -4.69
CA ALA A 55 31.52 -9.16 -4.45
C ALA A 55 31.20 -9.28 -2.96
N LEU A 56 32.21 -9.23 -2.10
CA LEU A 56 32.02 -9.20 -0.64
C LEU A 56 31.26 -7.96 -0.19
N LEU A 57 31.67 -6.78 -0.66
CA LEU A 57 31.00 -5.52 -0.35
C LEU A 57 29.55 -5.49 -0.86
N GLU A 58 29.33 -5.98 -2.08
CA GLU A 58 27.99 -6.07 -2.66
C GLU A 58 27.05 -6.93 -1.80
N GLN A 59 27.50 -8.11 -1.36
CA GLN A 59 26.71 -8.98 -0.50
C GLN A 59 26.37 -8.34 0.85
N LEU A 60 27.36 -7.66 1.46
CA LEU A 60 27.19 -6.96 2.72
C LEU A 60 26.15 -5.83 2.62
N LEU A 61 26.28 -4.99 1.59
CA LEU A 61 25.40 -3.85 1.35
C LEU A 61 24.00 -4.29 0.94
N ARG A 62 23.89 -5.29 0.08
CA ARG A 62 22.61 -5.85 -0.35
C ARG A 62 21.81 -6.38 0.82
N GLY A 63 22.43 -7.16 1.71
CA GLY A 63 21.76 -7.67 2.90
C GLY A 63 21.23 -6.56 3.81
N GLU A 64 21.98 -5.48 4.00
CA GLU A 64 21.55 -4.32 4.77
C GLU A 64 20.38 -3.59 4.10
N LEU A 65 20.42 -3.39 2.78
CA LEU A 65 19.34 -2.76 2.02
C LEU A 65 18.06 -3.58 2.06
N GLU A 66 18.15 -4.89 1.92
CA GLU A 66 17.00 -5.81 2.03
C GLU A 66 16.34 -5.72 3.41
N ARG A 67 17.15 -5.69 4.48
CA ARG A 67 16.65 -5.53 5.85
C ARG A 67 15.98 -4.20 6.09
N ARG A 68 16.55 -3.12 5.58
CA ARG A 68 15.95 -1.79 5.67
C ARG A 68 14.61 -1.73 4.94
N GLU A 69 14.53 -2.34 3.77
CA GLU A 69 13.31 -2.41 2.99
C GLU A 69 12.23 -3.24 3.69
N GLU A 70 12.56 -4.42 4.22
CA GLU A 70 11.63 -5.22 5.03
C GLU A 70 11.09 -4.45 6.24
N ARG A 71 11.97 -3.71 6.92
CA ARG A 71 11.58 -2.88 8.07
C ARG A 71 10.68 -1.74 7.66
N ARG A 72 11.00 -1.07 6.54
CA ARG A 72 10.17 -0.01 5.96
C ARG A 72 8.77 -0.51 5.64
N VAL A 73 8.67 -1.61 4.91
CA VAL A 73 7.39 -2.22 4.53
C VAL A 73 6.59 -2.61 5.78
N ARG A 74 7.21 -3.28 6.73
CA ARG A 74 6.54 -3.68 7.98
C ARG A 74 5.98 -2.48 8.76
N THR A 75 6.78 -1.42 8.89
CA THR A 75 6.36 -0.19 9.57
C THR A 75 5.22 0.50 8.82
N SER A 76 5.33 0.62 7.51
CA SER A 76 4.31 1.24 6.67
C SER A 76 3.00 0.46 6.69
N LEU A 77 3.04 -0.88 6.67
CA LEU A 77 1.85 -1.72 6.80
C LEU A 77 1.16 -1.50 8.15
N ARG A 78 1.92 -1.47 9.22
CA ARG A 78 1.36 -1.21 10.56
C ARG A 78 0.68 0.15 10.64
N LEU A 79 1.31 1.20 10.09
CA LEU A 79 0.77 2.56 10.12
C LEU A 79 -0.40 2.76 9.16
N SER A 80 -0.54 1.93 8.14
CA SER A 80 -1.61 2.04 7.14
C SER A 80 -2.99 1.68 7.68
N GLY A 81 -3.07 0.87 8.73
CA GLY A 81 -4.32 0.30 9.21
C GLY A 81 -4.86 -0.86 8.36
N LEU A 82 -4.11 -1.31 7.34
CA LEU A 82 -4.53 -2.46 6.52
C LEU A 82 -4.65 -3.73 7.38
N PRO A 83 -5.77 -4.46 7.28
CA PRO A 83 -5.89 -5.78 7.86
C PRO A 83 -4.81 -6.73 7.35
N THR A 84 -4.39 -7.68 8.19
CA THR A 84 -3.35 -8.65 7.86
C THR A 84 -3.93 -9.90 7.21
N GLY A 85 -3.09 -10.61 6.45
CA GLY A 85 -3.40 -11.95 5.94
C GLY A 85 -4.08 -12.00 4.58
N GLN A 86 -4.52 -10.88 4.03
CA GLN A 86 -5.15 -10.81 2.70
C GLN A 86 -4.19 -10.19 1.69
N THR A 87 -3.83 -10.95 0.67
CA THR A 87 -2.92 -10.53 -0.39
C THR A 87 -3.51 -10.86 -1.76
N LEU A 88 -2.93 -10.29 -2.82
CA LEU A 88 -3.33 -10.69 -4.18
C LEU A 88 -2.93 -12.13 -4.49
N ALA A 89 -1.84 -12.62 -3.89
CA ALA A 89 -1.34 -13.97 -4.10
C ALA A 89 -2.29 -15.05 -3.53
N ASN A 90 -2.99 -14.78 -2.43
CA ASN A 90 -3.91 -15.72 -1.80
C ASN A 90 -5.40 -15.51 -2.16
N PHE A 91 -5.68 -14.67 -3.15
CA PHE A 91 -7.03 -14.51 -3.68
C PHE A 91 -7.43 -15.73 -4.51
N ASP A 92 -8.63 -16.24 -4.28
CA ASP A 92 -9.15 -17.43 -4.96
C ASP A 92 -9.81 -17.07 -6.31
N PHE A 93 -9.01 -17.02 -7.37
CA PHE A 93 -9.49 -16.74 -8.72
C PHE A 93 -10.35 -17.87 -9.30
N ALA A 94 -10.14 -19.10 -8.85
CA ALA A 94 -10.94 -20.24 -9.30
C ALA A 94 -12.39 -20.12 -8.83
N PHE A 95 -12.59 -19.61 -7.61
CA PHE A 95 -13.92 -19.35 -7.08
C PHE A 95 -14.56 -18.08 -7.68
N GLN A 96 -13.77 -17.05 -8.00
CA GLN A 96 -14.24 -15.78 -8.57
C GLN A 96 -13.68 -15.57 -9.98
N PRO A 97 -14.15 -16.33 -11.00
CA PRO A 97 -13.65 -16.19 -12.37
C PRO A 97 -14.03 -14.86 -13.04
N ALA A 98 -15.00 -14.12 -12.46
CA ALA A 98 -15.33 -12.76 -12.92
C ALA A 98 -14.20 -11.76 -12.70
N VAL A 99 -13.25 -12.06 -11.82
CA VAL A 99 -12.05 -11.24 -11.60
C VAL A 99 -10.96 -11.71 -12.56
N GLN A 100 -10.64 -10.89 -13.53
CA GLN A 100 -9.57 -11.18 -14.48
C GLN A 100 -8.21 -10.95 -13.84
N ARG A 101 -7.41 -12.01 -13.76
CA ARG A 101 -6.07 -11.97 -13.16
C ARG A 101 -5.16 -10.95 -13.85
N SER A 102 -5.20 -10.86 -15.19
CA SER A 102 -4.42 -9.90 -15.96
C SER A 102 -4.73 -8.44 -15.61
N LYS A 103 -6.01 -8.12 -15.40
CA LYS A 103 -6.43 -6.78 -14.97
C LYS A 103 -5.95 -6.47 -13.55
N LEU A 104 -6.01 -7.43 -12.67
CA LEU A 104 -5.52 -7.29 -11.30
C LEU A 104 -4.00 -7.16 -11.25
N ASP A 105 -3.26 -7.92 -12.05
CA ASP A 105 -1.81 -7.81 -12.19
C ASP A 105 -1.41 -6.43 -12.70
N ALA A 106 -2.14 -5.88 -13.67
CA ALA A 106 -1.94 -4.52 -14.16
C ALA A 106 -2.15 -3.46 -13.06
N LEU A 107 -3.20 -3.59 -12.25
CA LEU A 107 -3.43 -2.72 -11.09
C LEU A 107 -2.34 -2.89 -10.02
N GLY A 108 -1.83 -4.10 -9.86
CA GLY A 108 -0.73 -4.42 -8.94
C GLY A 108 0.61 -3.75 -9.29
N THR A 109 0.79 -3.26 -10.52
CA THR A 109 1.97 -2.46 -10.90
C THR A 109 1.98 -1.06 -10.27
N CYS A 110 0.85 -0.62 -9.72
CA CYS A 110 0.65 0.68 -9.09
C CYS A 110 0.82 1.88 -10.05
N ALA A 111 0.78 1.67 -11.37
CA ALA A 111 0.82 2.77 -12.34
C ALA A 111 -0.33 3.75 -12.14
N TRP A 112 -1.53 3.24 -11.82
CA TRP A 112 -2.70 4.06 -11.52
C TRP A 112 -2.53 4.98 -10.30
N LEU A 113 -1.70 4.60 -9.34
CA LEU A 113 -1.37 5.43 -8.17
C LEU A 113 -0.47 6.61 -8.56
N ARG A 114 0.48 6.39 -9.46
CA ARG A 114 1.34 7.48 -9.99
C ARG A 114 0.53 8.51 -10.76
N GLU A 115 -0.50 8.05 -11.47
CA GLU A 115 -1.46 8.87 -12.22
C GLU A 115 -2.55 9.48 -11.31
N LYS A 116 -2.55 9.17 -10.02
CA LYS A 116 -3.55 9.65 -9.04
C LYS A 116 -4.98 9.31 -9.45
N GLN A 117 -5.16 8.14 -10.00
CA GLN A 117 -6.44 7.62 -10.46
C GLN A 117 -7.24 7.00 -9.31
N VAL A 118 -8.51 6.76 -9.55
CA VAL A 118 -9.44 6.12 -8.62
C VAL A 118 -9.69 4.69 -9.04
N LEU A 119 -9.86 3.81 -8.07
CA LEU A 119 -10.33 2.44 -8.27
C LEU A 119 -11.64 2.23 -7.51
N LEU A 120 -12.67 1.84 -8.22
CA LEU A 120 -13.94 1.40 -7.64
C LEU A 120 -14.05 -0.12 -7.77
N ILE A 121 -14.30 -0.79 -6.65
CA ILE A 121 -14.54 -2.23 -6.60
C ILE A 121 -15.98 -2.42 -6.15
N LEU A 122 -16.84 -2.83 -7.09
CA LEU A 122 -18.29 -2.90 -6.91
C LEU A 122 -18.76 -4.35 -7.00
N GLY A 123 -19.75 -4.70 -6.22
CA GLY A 123 -20.35 -6.02 -6.26
C GLY A 123 -21.14 -6.35 -4.99
N PRO A 124 -21.90 -7.44 -5.00
CA PRO A 124 -22.68 -7.86 -3.84
C PRO A 124 -21.77 -8.22 -2.65
N PRO A 125 -22.32 -8.32 -1.44
CA PRO A 125 -21.55 -8.73 -0.27
C PRO A 125 -20.91 -10.11 -0.44
N GLY A 126 -19.68 -10.26 0.08
CA GLY A 126 -19.00 -11.55 0.17
C GLY A 126 -18.28 -12.03 -1.09
N VAL A 127 -18.16 -11.20 -2.14
CA VAL A 127 -17.50 -11.59 -3.39
C VAL A 127 -15.98 -11.37 -3.40
N GLY A 128 -15.41 -10.82 -2.32
CA GLY A 128 -13.96 -10.60 -2.20
C GLY A 128 -13.48 -9.17 -2.49
N LYS A 129 -14.38 -8.19 -2.50
CA LYS A 129 -14.02 -6.77 -2.71
C LYS A 129 -12.98 -6.27 -1.71
N THR A 130 -13.23 -6.51 -0.43
CA THR A 130 -12.33 -6.11 0.65
C THR A 130 -10.96 -6.77 0.53
N HIS A 131 -10.92 -8.06 0.22
CA HIS A 131 -9.68 -8.80 -0.01
C HIS A 131 -8.85 -8.17 -1.15
N LEU A 132 -9.48 -7.83 -2.26
CA LEU A 132 -8.80 -7.18 -3.38
C LEU A 132 -8.29 -5.78 -3.01
N ALA A 133 -9.10 -4.99 -2.33
CA ALA A 133 -8.70 -3.66 -1.87
C ALA A 133 -7.50 -3.72 -0.91
N ILE A 134 -7.52 -4.65 0.06
CA ILE A 134 -6.41 -4.88 0.98
C ILE A 134 -5.17 -5.36 0.23
N GLY A 135 -5.30 -6.33 -0.66
CA GLY A 135 -4.19 -6.84 -1.46
C GLY A 135 -3.52 -5.78 -2.32
N LEU A 136 -4.30 -4.91 -2.95
CA LEU A 136 -3.78 -3.76 -3.71
C LEU A 136 -3.15 -2.70 -2.79
N GLY A 137 -3.70 -2.49 -1.60
CA GLY A 137 -3.11 -1.63 -0.58
C GLY A 137 -1.74 -2.13 -0.10
N VAL A 138 -1.59 -3.42 0.13
CA VAL A 138 -0.31 -4.05 0.47
C VAL A 138 0.69 -3.86 -0.67
N ARG A 139 0.27 -4.09 -1.90
CA ARG A 139 1.11 -3.88 -3.08
C ARG A 139 1.56 -2.41 -3.21
N ALA A 140 0.68 -1.47 -2.89
CA ALA A 140 1.01 -0.05 -2.87
C ALA A 140 2.08 0.29 -1.83
N VAL A 141 1.99 -0.28 -0.62
CA VAL A 141 3.03 -0.13 0.42
C VAL A 141 4.36 -0.69 -0.06
N GLU A 142 4.37 -1.89 -0.62
CA GLU A 142 5.57 -2.51 -1.17
C GLU A 142 6.21 -1.67 -2.28
N SER A 143 5.39 -0.96 -3.07
CA SER A 143 5.82 -0.06 -4.13
C SER A 143 6.24 1.34 -3.65
N GLY A 144 6.22 1.59 -2.35
CA GLY A 144 6.69 2.84 -1.74
C GLY A 144 5.64 3.92 -1.53
N PHE A 145 4.36 3.63 -1.78
CA PHE A 145 3.28 4.58 -1.52
C PHE A 145 2.85 4.55 -0.05
N SER A 146 2.52 5.71 0.50
CA SER A 146 1.83 5.77 1.78
C SER A 146 0.37 5.37 1.59
N VAL A 147 -0.15 4.53 2.47
CA VAL A 147 -1.51 4.00 2.41
C VAL A 147 -2.22 4.25 3.72
N ALA A 148 -3.49 4.62 3.65
CA ALA A 148 -4.39 4.67 4.79
C ALA A 148 -5.65 3.86 4.46
N PHE A 149 -5.96 2.90 5.30
CA PHE A 149 -7.14 2.05 5.19
C PHE A 149 -8.18 2.46 6.24
N PHE A 150 -9.41 2.67 5.77
CA PHE A 150 -10.55 2.95 6.62
C PHE A 150 -11.77 2.16 6.14
N ARG A 151 -12.57 1.65 7.07
CA ARG A 151 -13.97 1.45 6.78
C ARG A 151 -14.65 2.81 6.76
N LEU A 152 -15.69 2.96 5.95
CA LEU A 152 -16.37 4.25 5.80
C LEU A 152 -16.77 4.85 7.15
N GLU A 153 -17.35 4.07 8.05
CA GLU A 153 -17.74 4.50 9.38
C GLU A 153 -16.58 5.08 10.17
N GLU A 154 -15.42 4.42 10.15
CA GLU A 154 -14.21 4.88 10.84
C GLU A 154 -13.68 6.20 10.24
N LEU A 155 -13.74 6.33 8.91
CA LEU A 155 -13.35 7.54 8.20
C LEU A 155 -14.22 8.72 8.57
N LEU A 156 -15.54 8.55 8.53
CA LEU A 156 -16.51 9.59 8.87
C LEU A 156 -16.37 10.01 10.35
N HIS A 157 -16.14 9.05 11.24
CA HIS A 157 -15.87 9.33 12.64
C HIS A 157 -14.59 10.17 12.81
N ALA A 158 -13.51 9.79 12.14
CA ALA A 158 -12.26 10.55 12.18
C ALA A 158 -12.44 11.98 11.64
N MET A 159 -13.17 12.13 10.55
CA MET A 159 -13.41 13.44 9.95
C MET A 159 -14.28 14.34 10.86
N ARG A 160 -15.29 13.77 11.50
CA ARG A 160 -16.10 14.51 12.50
C ARG A 160 -15.25 14.95 13.69
N LYS A 161 -14.40 14.08 14.19
CA LYS A 161 -13.48 14.39 15.28
C LYS A 161 -12.51 15.53 14.92
N ASP A 162 -12.14 15.64 13.66
CA ASP A 162 -11.22 16.65 13.14
C ASP A 162 -11.94 17.92 12.62
N ALA A 163 -13.23 18.10 12.88
CA ALA A 163 -14.04 19.21 12.36
C ALA A 163 -13.48 20.59 12.72
N ASP A 164 -12.88 20.74 13.90
CA ASP A 164 -12.30 22.00 14.40
C ASP A 164 -10.81 22.15 14.08
N VAL A 165 -10.20 21.18 13.40
CA VAL A 165 -8.79 21.26 13.00
C VAL A 165 -8.63 22.28 11.87
N PRO A 166 -7.72 23.27 12.01
CA PRO A 166 -7.47 24.25 10.96
C PRO A 166 -7.09 23.59 9.62
N PRO A 167 -7.49 24.15 8.46
CA PRO A 167 -7.18 23.59 7.14
C PRO A 167 -5.70 23.29 6.91
N THR A 168 -4.81 24.11 7.45
CA THR A 168 -3.35 23.93 7.34
C THR A 168 -2.87 22.65 8.02
N ARG A 169 -3.46 22.26 9.15
CA ARG A 169 -3.15 21.01 9.86
C ARG A 169 -3.97 19.82 9.36
N LEU A 170 -5.18 20.07 8.86
CA LEU A 170 -6.05 19.05 8.29
C LEU A 170 -5.37 18.34 7.11
N LYS A 171 -4.62 19.05 6.29
CA LYS A 171 -3.80 18.51 5.18
C LYS A 171 -2.80 17.45 5.63
N GLY A 172 -2.38 17.47 6.90
CA GLY A 172 -1.46 16.48 7.49
C GLY A 172 -2.13 15.19 7.95
N LYS A 173 -3.45 15.12 7.98
CA LYS A 173 -4.18 13.90 8.37
C LYS A 173 -4.02 12.80 7.33
N LYS A 174 -3.97 11.54 7.78
CA LYS A 174 -3.76 10.38 6.90
C LYS A 174 -4.73 10.32 5.73
N TYR A 175 -6.03 10.54 5.99
CA TYR A 175 -7.05 10.49 4.95
C TYR A 175 -6.93 11.63 3.93
N MET A 176 -6.19 12.70 4.25
CA MET A 176 -5.91 13.80 3.32
C MET A 176 -4.61 13.57 2.55
N LYS A 177 -3.53 13.16 3.22
CA LYS A 177 -2.17 13.17 2.65
C LYS A 177 -1.69 11.85 2.08
N ALA A 178 -2.25 10.71 2.48
CA ALA A 178 -1.77 9.41 2.01
C ALA A 178 -1.82 9.31 0.48
N GLY A 179 -0.82 8.68 -0.12
CA GLY A 179 -0.78 8.45 -1.56
C GLY A 179 -1.97 7.62 -2.07
N LEU A 180 -2.41 6.68 -1.24
CA LEU A 180 -3.63 5.90 -1.46
C LEU A 180 -4.47 5.90 -0.18
N VAL A 181 -5.73 6.26 -0.29
CA VAL A 181 -6.74 6.02 0.75
C VAL A 181 -7.70 4.95 0.28
N VAL A 182 -7.79 3.87 1.05
CA VAL A 182 -8.76 2.79 0.84
C VAL A 182 -9.95 3.03 1.74
N ILE A 183 -11.14 3.11 1.14
CA ILE A 183 -12.41 3.27 1.85
C ILE A 183 -13.25 2.03 1.59
N ASP A 184 -13.38 1.21 2.61
CA ASP A 184 -14.11 -0.05 2.55
C ASP A 184 -15.55 0.09 3.03
N GLU A 185 -16.44 -0.75 2.51
CA GLU A 185 -17.84 -0.86 2.91
C GLU A 185 -18.69 0.41 2.67
N VAL A 186 -18.44 1.12 1.57
CA VAL A 186 -19.29 2.25 1.16
C VAL A 186 -20.64 1.73 0.65
N GLY A 187 -21.74 2.24 1.21
CA GLY A 187 -23.09 1.87 0.83
C GLY A 187 -23.73 0.80 1.69
N PHE A 188 -23.08 0.35 2.74
CA PHE A 188 -23.68 -0.56 3.72
C PHE A 188 -24.83 0.11 4.47
N GLU A 189 -24.66 1.40 4.76
CA GLU A 189 -25.69 2.27 5.31
C GLU A 189 -25.84 3.51 4.43
N THR A 190 -27.03 4.10 4.42
CA THR A 190 -27.28 5.38 3.75
C THR A 190 -26.62 6.52 4.54
N PHE A 191 -25.95 7.41 3.83
CA PHE A 191 -25.32 8.58 4.41
C PHE A 191 -26.38 9.56 4.95
N THR A 192 -26.08 10.17 6.07
CA THR A 192 -26.74 11.41 6.45
C THR A 192 -26.26 12.56 5.54
N ARG A 193 -26.97 13.67 5.52
CA ARG A 193 -26.56 14.84 4.75
C ARG A 193 -25.18 15.36 5.16
N GLU A 194 -24.91 15.40 6.45
CA GLU A 194 -23.61 15.77 7.00
C GLU A 194 -22.50 14.83 6.51
N GLU A 195 -22.75 13.53 6.56
CA GLU A 195 -21.80 12.50 6.10
C GLU A 195 -21.55 12.61 4.59
N ALA A 196 -22.57 12.87 3.79
CA ALA A 196 -22.42 13.11 2.35
C ALA A 196 -21.56 14.35 2.08
N ASN A 197 -21.71 15.42 2.85
CA ASN A 197 -20.86 16.60 2.76
C ASN A 197 -19.40 16.32 3.14
N LEU A 198 -19.17 15.55 4.20
CA LEU A 198 -17.81 15.13 4.59
C LEU A 198 -17.15 14.31 3.49
N PHE A 199 -17.87 13.36 2.93
CA PHE A 199 -17.37 12.53 1.83
C PHE A 199 -17.05 13.36 0.57
N PHE A 200 -17.92 14.31 0.24
CA PHE A 200 -17.68 15.25 -0.85
C PHE A 200 -16.40 16.08 -0.62
N ARG A 201 -16.18 16.57 0.59
CA ARG A 201 -14.97 17.33 0.94
C ARG A 201 -13.71 16.49 0.76
N LEU A 202 -13.75 15.24 1.19
CA LEU A 202 -12.63 14.32 1.02
C LEU A 202 -12.33 14.07 -0.46
N VAL A 203 -13.33 13.69 -1.23
CA VAL A 203 -13.17 13.41 -2.66
C VAL A 203 -12.66 14.65 -3.40
N SER A 204 -13.19 15.82 -3.09
CA SER A 204 -12.77 17.09 -3.71
C SER A 204 -11.34 17.45 -3.38
N TYR A 205 -10.93 17.26 -2.13
CA TYR A 205 -9.55 17.55 -1.73
C TYR A 205 -8.55 16.58 -2.37
N ARG A 206 -8.91 15.30 -2.41
CA ARG A 206 -8.02 14.28 -2.96
C ARG A 206 -7.99 14.24 -4.49
N TYR A 207 -8.95 14.87 -5.14
CA TYR A 207 -9.00 14.93 -6.59
C TYR A 207 -7.69 15.46 -7.17
N GLN A 208 -7.06 14.66 -8.03
CA GLN A 208 -5.74 14.92 -8.66
C GLN A 208 -4.57 15.10 -7.68
N ARG A 209 -4.76 14.84 -6.40
CA ARG A 209 -3.69 14.89 -5.38
C ARG A 209 -3.25 13.54 -4.88
N GLY A 210 -4.16 12.58 -4.85
CA GLY A 210 -3.89 11.21 -4.42
C GLY A 210 -4.97 10.27 -4.89
N SER A 211 -4.69 8.98 -4.82
CA SER A 211 -5.61 7.93 -5.26
C SER A 211 -6.59 7.53 -4.17
N LEU A 212 -7.77 7.12 -4.61
CA LEU A 212 -8.80 6.48 -3.79
C LEU A 212 -9.06 5.08 -4.32
N CYS A 213 -9.20 4.11 -3.41
CA CYS A 213 -9.78 2.81 -3.69
C CYS A 213 -11.05 2.66 -2.84
N ILE A 214 -12.18 2.53 -3.48
CA ILE A 214 -13.48 2.46 -2.80
C ILE A 214 -14.12 1.11 -3.11
N THR A 215 -14.51 0.39 -2.07
CA THR A 215 -15.35 -0.80 -2.21
C THR A 215 -16.80 -0.44 -1.89
N SER A 216 -17.74 -0.94 -2.69
CA SER A 216 -19.16 -0.68 -2.48
C SER A 216 -20.02 -1.87 -2.91
N ASN A 217 -21.08 -2.10 -2.16
CA ASN A 217 -22.13 -3.04 -2.53
C ASN A 217 -23.24 -2.39 -3.37
N LYS A 218 -23.14 -1.08 -3.63
CA LYS A 218 -24.10 -0.32 -4.43
C LYS A 218 -23.57 -0.07 -5.83
N ALA A 219 -24.40 -0.34 -6.84
CA ALA A 219 -24.13 0.11 -8.20
C ALA A 219 -24.14 1.64 -8.25
N ILE A 220 -23.38 2.21 -9.19
CA ILE A 220 -23.23 3.67 -9.31
C ILE A 220 -24.60 4.36 -9.49
N LYS A 221 -25.52 3.72 -10.20
CA LYS A 221 -26.91 4.24 -10.38
C LYS A 221 -27.68 4.44 -9.08
N ASP A 222 -27.29 3.71 -8.02
CA ASP A 222 -27.95 3.77 -6.70
C ASP A 222 -27.25 4.71 -5.73
N TRP A 223 -26.16 5.35 -6.13
CA TRP A 223 -25.39 6.27 -5.29
C TRP A 223 -26.17 7.54 -4.90
N PRO A 224 -27.05 8.14 -5.75
CA PRO A 224 -27.86 9.27 -5.32
C PRO A 224 -28.69 8.99 -4.07
N GLU A 225 -29.35 7.84 -4.03
CA GLU A 225 -30.14 7.40 -2.86
C GLU A 225 -29.24 7.15 -1.64
N MET A 226 -28.09 6.50 -1.85
CA MET A 226 -27.10 6.23 -0.81
C MET A 226 -26.55 7.53 -0.21
N LEU A 227 -26.36 8.58 -1.01
CA LEU A 227 -25.82 9.87 -0.61
C LEU A 227 -26.93 10.85 -0.19
N ALA A 228 -27.78 10.42 0.74
CA ALA A 228 -28.87 11.20 1.35
C ALA A 228 -29.92 11.74 0.36
N GLY A 229 -30.05 11.13 -0.81
CA GLY A 229 -30.95 11.58 -1.87
C GLY A 229 -30.55 12.90 -2.54
N ASP A 230 -29.33 13.38 -2.30
CA ASP A 230 -28.83 14.63 -2.86
C ASP A 230 -28.17 14.38 -4.23
N GLU A 231 -28.89 14.65 -5.30
CA GLU A 231 -28.39 14.46 -6.66
C GLU A 231 -27.27 15.43 -7.02
N VAL A 232 -27.26 16.64 -6.48
CA VAL A 232 -26.23 17.65 -6.75
C VAL A 232 -24.89 17.22 -6.16
N ILE A 233 -24.88 16.82 -4.89
CA ILE A 233 -23.68 16.30 -4.23
C ILE A 233 -23.21 15.01 -4.91
N THR A 234 -24.12 14.10 -5.25
CA THR A 234 -23.81 12.85 -5.93
C THR A 234 -23.14 13.11 -7.26
N THR A 235 -23.69 13.99 -8.08
CA THR A 235 -23.10 14.35 -9.39
C THR A 235 -21.70 14.93 -9.20
N ALA A 236 -21.52 15.83 -8.25
CA ALA A 236 -20.21 16.43 -7.98
C ALA A 236 -19.16 15.41 -7.50
N ILE A 237 -19.55 14.43 -6.69
CA ILE A 237 -18.69 13.34 -6.24
C ILE A 237 -18.34 12.44 -7.43
N LEU A 238 -19.32 12.00 -8.19
CA LEU A 238 -19.12 11.08 -9.31
C LEU A 238 -18.28 11.71 -10.44
N ASP A 239 -18.47 12.99 -10.73
CA ASP A 239 -17.63 13.69 -11.71
C ASP A 239 -16.15 13.60 -11.35
N ARG A 240 -15.82 13.75 -10.08
CA ARG A 240 -14.44 13.66 -9.63
C ARG A 240 -13.91 12.22 -9.58
N LEU A 241 -14.70 11.30 -9.05
CA LEU A 241 -14.30 9.89 -8.96
C LEU A 241 -14.12 9.25 -10.34
N LEU A 242 -15.04 9.52 -11.27
CA LEU A 242 -15.07 8.89 -12.57
C LEU A 242 -14.22 9.58 -13.62
N HIS A 243 -13.65 10.74 -13.32
CA HIS A 243 -12.79 11.49 -14.24
C HIS A 243 -11.61 10.65 -14.75
N SER A 244 -10.97 9.90 -13.87
CA SER A 244 -9.91 8.95 -14.20
C SER A 244 -10.02 7.75 -13.26
N CYS A 245 -10.77 6.75 -13.67
CA CYS A 245 -11.23 5.68 -12.81
C CYS A 245 -11.09 4.31 -13.46
N HIS A 246 -10.66 3.34 -12.67
CA HIS A 246 -10.79 1.93 -12.98
C HIS A 246 -11.97 1.36 -12.20
N VAL A 247 -12.79 0.56 -12.83
CA VAL A 247 -13.93 -0.10 -12.21
C VAL A 247 -13.77 -1.61 -12.30
N LEU A 248 -13.76 -2.27 -11.15
CA LEU A 248 -13.90 -3.72 -11.03
C LEU A 248 -15.32 -4.00 -10.56
N ASN A 249 -16.14 -4.55 -11.46
CA ASN A 249 -17.50 -4.96 -11.14
C ASN A 249 -17.54 -6.48 -10.99
N ILE A 250 -17.65 -6.96 -9.75
CA ILE A 250 -17.55 -8.37 -9.43
C ILE A 250 -18.94 -8.95 -9.27
N ARG A 251 -19.34 -9.81 -10.22
CA ARG A 251 -20.60 -10.55 -10.22
C ARG A 251 -20.32 -12.01 -10.03
N GLY A 252 -19.99 -12.41 -8.80
CA GLY A 252 -19.63 -13.77 -8.49
C GLY A 252 -20.42 -14.34 -7.32
N ARG A 253 -20.10 -15.61 -6.96
CA ARG A 253 -20.65 -16.25 -5.79
C ARG A 253 -20.05 -15.67 -4.52
N SER A 254 -20.83 -15.66 -3.43
CA SER A 254 -20.35 -15.22 -2.13
C SER A 254 -19.44 -16.28 -1.49
N TYR A 255 -18.25 -15.90 -1.07
CA TYR A 255 -17.36 -16.74 -0.26
C TYR A 255 -17.99 -17.13 1.07
N ARG A 256 -18.78 -16.23 1.68
CA ARG A 256 -19.48 -16.50 2.95
C ARG A 256 -20.50 -17.63 2.82
N LEU A 257 -21.22 -17.67 1.69
CA LEU A 257 -22.17 -18.76 1.41
C LEU A 257 -21.45 -20.08 1.14
N ARG A 258 -20.31 -20.05 0.44
CA ARG A 258 -19.48 -21.23 0.23
C ARG A 258 -19.04 -21.85 1.54
N ASP A 259 -18.49 -21.03 2.43
CA ASP A 259 -17.99 -21.52 3.72
C ASP A 259 -19.11 -22.15 4.55
N LEU A 260 -20.32 -21.55 4.51
CA LEU A 260 -21.50 -22.13 5.17
C LEU A 260 -21.93 -23.46 4.56
N GLU A 261 -21.93 -23.58 3.23
CA GLU A 261 -22.27 -24.81 2.53
C GLU A 261 -21.26 -25.90 2.83
N ASP A 262 -19.97 -25.59 2.88
CA ASP A 262 -18.91 -26.54 3.24
C ASP A 262 -19.03 -27.00 4.68
N ASP A 263 -19.37 -26.14 5.63
CA ASP A 263 -19.63 -26.48 7.03
C ASP A 263 -20.84 -27.40 7.19
N LEU A 264 -21.90 -27.20 6.39
CA LEU A 264 -23.08 -28.03 6.39
C LEU A 264 -22.82 -29.40 5.77
N ASN A 265 -22.02 -29.47 4.70
CA ASN A 265 -21.67 -30.70 4.01
C ASN A 265 -20.63 -31.54 4.77
N GLY A 266 -19.77 -30.91 5.56
CA GLY A 266 -18.75 -31.55 6.37
C GLY A 266 -19.27 -32.18 7.67
N ARG A 267 -20.56 -32.01 7.98
CA ARG A 267 -21.26 -32.63 9.15
C ARG A 267 -22.10 -33.85 8.80
N SER A 268 -21.97 -34.39 7.60
CA SER A 268 -22.71 -35.58 7.13
C SER A 268 -21.89 -36.84 7.30
#